data_35a012ee1b93298415c2caacf564299e
#
_entry.id   35a012ee1b93298415c2caacf564299e
#
_cell.length_a   1.000
_cell.length_b   1.000
_cell.length_c   1.000
_cell.angle_alpha   90.00
_cell.angle_beta   90.00
_cell.angle_gamma   90.00
#
_symmetry.space_group_name_H-M   'P 1'
#
loop_
_entity.id
_entity.type
_entity.pdbx_description
1 polymer ?
#
loop_
_entity_poly.entity_id
_entity_poly.type
_entity_poly.pdbx_seq_one_letter_code
_entity_poly.pdbx_strand_id
1 'polypeptide(L)'
;DGENLIQGFKRAHNILRQAEEKDGVEYSFGPDPKLADTPEEKALFTALDTAEAAIAPAMEAENFAAAMSALAGLRTPIDAFFEAVQVNDDSPILRRNRLNLLHRISAACLAVADLTRIEAS
;
A
#
# COMPACT_ATOMS: atom_id res chain seq x y z
N ASP A 1 11.14 -9.59 -7.49
CA ASP A 1 11.14 -10.47 -6.41
C ASP A 1 9.86 -10.46 -5.65
N GLY A 2 9.01 -11.42 -5.95
CA GLY A 2 7.67 -11.53 -5.39
C GLY A 2 7.66 -11.72 -3.89
N GLU A 3 8.64 -12.43 -3.34
CA GLU A 3 8.70 -12.69 -1.91
C GLU A 3 8.85 -11.42 -1.09
N ASN A 4 9.72 -10.51 -1.53
CA ASN A 4 9.96 -9.25 -0.80
C ASN A 4 8.75 -8.34 -0.87
N LEU A 5 8.06 -8.33 -2.01
CA LEU A 5 6.82 -7.56 -2.14
C LEU A 5 5.73 -8.11 -1.22
N ILE A 6 5.59 -9.45 -1.16
CA ILE A 6 4.62 -10.11 -0.29
C ILE A 6 4.90 -9.80 1.17
N GLN A 7 6.18 -9.78 1.58
CA GLN A 7 6.55 -9.44 2.95
C GLN A 7 6.19 -8.01 3.31
N GLY A 8 6.44 -7.06 2.42
CA GLY A 8 6.06 -5.67 2.60
C GLY A 8 4.55 -5.50 2.72
N PHE A 9 3.82 -6.20 1.86
CA PHE A 9 2.35 -6.22 1.90
C PHE A 9 1.83 -6.80 3.22
N LYS A 10 2.37 -7.93 3.65
CA LYS A 10 1.96 -8.57 4.91
C LYS A 10 2.24 -7.67 6.11
N ARG A 11 3.39 -7.00 6.10
CA ARG A 11 3.75 -6.07 7.16
C ARG A 11 2.76 -4.91 7.24
N ALA A 12 2.44 -4.31 6.10
CA ALA A 12 1.46 -3.22 6.04
C ALA A 12 0.10 -3.67 6.54
N HIS A 13 -0.35 -4.84 6.08
CA HIS A 13 -1.64 -5.42 6.46
C HIS A 13 -1.70 -5.72 7.96
N ASN A 14 -0.66 -6.31 8.52
CA ASN A 14 -0.61 -6.65 9.94
C ASN A 14 -0.62 -5.41 10.83
N ILE A 15 0.16 -4.39 10.48
CA ILE A 15 0.18 -3.13 11.24
C ILE A 15 -1.19 -2.48 11.20
N LEU A 16 -1.81 -2.45 10.03
CA LEU A 16 -3.13 -1.86 9.84
C LEU A 16 -4.17 -2.59 10.69
N ARG A 17 -4.21 -3.91 10.64
CA ARG A 17 -5.18 -4.70 11.39
C ARG A 17 -5.02 -4.55 12.89
N GLN A 18 -3.77 -4.55 13.38
CA GLN A 18 -3.51 -4.36 14.80
C GLN A 18 -4.01 -2.99 15.28
N ALA A 19 -3.80 -1.95 14.47
CA ALA A 19 -4.28 -0.62 14.80
C ALA A 19 -5.80 -0.56 14.80
N GLU A 20 -6.44 -1.19 13.82
CA GLU A 20 -7.90 -1.23 13.73
C GLU A 20 -8.53 -1.95 14.93
N GLU A 21 -7.95 -3.08 15.33
CA GLU A 21 -8.42 -3.82 16.50
C GLU A 21 -8.25 -3.03 17.79
N LYS A 22 -7.10 -2.39 17.95
CA LYS A 22 -6.78 -1.61 19.15
C LYS A 22 -7.69 -0.39 19.28
N ASP A 23 -7.95 0.28 18.17
CA ASP A 23 -8.69 1.54 18.18
C ASP A 23 -10.20 1.35 17.97
N GLY A 24 -10.62 0.16 17.53
CA GLY A 24 -12.02 -0.15 17.28
C GLY A 24 -12.61 0.59 16.10
N VAL A 25 -11.78 1.00 15.12
CA VAL A 25 -12.21 1.74 13.93
C VAL A 25 -11.48 1.21 12.72
N GLU A 26 -12.04 1.42 11.53
CA GLU A 26 -11.39 1.09 10.27
C GLU A 26 -10.65 2.29 9.72
N TYR A 27 -9.47 2.04 9.15
CA TYR A 27 -8.66 3.05 8.47
C TYR A 27 -8.75 2.80 6.98
N SER A 28 -9.92 3.10 6.41
CA SER A 28 -10.21 2.82 5.00
C SER A 28 -10.46 4.08 4.18
N PHE A 29 -10.22 5.24 4.73
CA PHE A 29 -10.33 6.50 4.02
C PHE A 29 -9.09 6.74 3.16
N GLY A 30 -9.25 7.50 2.08
CA GLY A 30 -8.10 7.88 1.27
C GLY A 30 -7.13 8.74 2.07
N PRO A 31 -5.83 8.42 2.05
CA PRO A 31 -4.84 9.25 2.73
C PRO A 31 -4.69 10.61 2.03
N ASP A 32 -4.36 11.63 2.80
CA ASP A 32 -4.20 12.99 2.29
C ASP A 32 -2.72 13.28 2.00
N PRO A 33 -2.32 13.52 0.73
CA PRO A 33 -0.93 13.85 0.41
C PRO A 33 -0.42 15.09 1.12
N LYS A 34 -1.31 16.02 1.47
CA LYS A 34 -0.94 17.25 2.18
C LYS A 34 -0.45 16.96 3.59
N LEU A 35 -0.83 15.83 4.16
CA LEU A 35 -0.41 15.42 5.50
C LEU A 35 0.87 14.57 5.47
N ALA A 36 1.43 14.32 4.30
CA ALA A 36 2.71 13.62 4.17
C ALA A 36 3.81 14.51 4.73
N ASP A 37 4.41 14.09 5.83
CA ASP A 37 5.37 14.88 6.60
C ASP A 37 6.81 14.61 6.19
N THR A 38 7.11 13.39 5.71
CA THR A 38 8.46 12.98 5.36
C THR A 38 8.60 12.81 3.86
N PRO A 39 9.84 12.90 3.31
CA PRO A 39 10.07 12.60 1.89
C PRO A 39 9.65 11.19 1.51
N GLU A 40 9.81 10.23 2.42
CA GLU A 40 9.44 8.83 2.19
C GLU A 40 7.93 8.66 2.05
N GLU A 41 7.14 9.40 2.84
CA GLU A 41 5.69 9.40 2.69
C GLU A 41 5.28 9.99 1.33
N LYS A 42 5.89 11.09 0.94
CA LYS A 42 5.61 11.74 -0.36
C LYS A 42 6.00 10.83 -1.53
N ALA A 43 7.14 10.17 -1.43
CA ALA A 43 7.60 9.23 -2.45
C ALA A 43 6.64 8.05 -2.57
N LEU A 44 6.13 7.55 -1.46
CA LEU A 44 5.17 6.45 -1.46
C LEU A 44 3.84 6.87 -2.09
N PHE A 45 3.35 8.07 -1.79
CA PHE A 45 2.14 8.60 -2.45
C PHE A 45 2.31 8.65 -3.96
N THR A 46 3.44 9.17 -4.43
CA THR A 46 3.73 9.25 -5.87
C THR A 46 3.82 7.86 -6.49
N ALA A 47 4.50 6.95 -5.81
CA ALA A 47 4.64 5.58 -6.29
C ALA A 47 3.29 4.86 -6.39
N LEU A 48 2.41 5.07 -5.40
CA LEU A 48 1.06 4.48 -5.42
C LEU A 48 0.22 5.06 -6.56
N ASP A 49 0.29 6.37 -6.78
CA ASP A 49 -0.43 7.01 -7.88
C ASP A 49 0.03 6.43 -9.22
N THR A 50 1.33 6.29 -9.40
CA THR A 50 1.91 5.74 -10.64
C THR A 50 1.51 4.27 -10.82
N ALA A 51 1.61 3.48 -9.74
CA ALA A 51 1.27 2.05 -9.80
C ALA A 51 -0.22 1.85 -10.11
N GLU A 52 -1.10 2.59 -9.45
CA GLU A 52 -2.54 2.46 -9.67
C GLU A 52 -2.91 2.86 -11.11
N ALA A 53 -2.26 3.90 -11.65
CA ALA A 53 -2.49 4.33 -13.03
C ALA A 53 -2.04 3.27 -14.05
N ALA A 54 -1.04 2.47 -13.70
CA ALA A 54 -0.56 1.38 -14.56
C ALA A 54 -1.36 0.09 -14.36
N ILE A 55 -1.79 -0.18 -13.12
CA ILE A 55 -2.52 -1.40 -12.78
C ILE A 55 -3.92 -1.40 -13.42
N ALA A 56 -4.65 -0.30 -13.34
CA ALA A 56 -6.04 -0.26 -13.81
C ALA A 56 -6.18 -0.66 -15.28
N PRO A 57 -5.44 -0.07 -16.25
CA PRO A 57 -5.56 -0.50 -17.63
C PRO A 57 -5.02 -1.91 -17.87
N ALA A 58 -4.00 -2.33 -17.12
CA ALA A 58 -3.48 -3.69 -17.23
C ALA A 58 -4.53 -4.72 -16.81
N MET A 59 -5.29 -4.42 -15.75
CA MET A 59 -6.36 -5.29 -15.29
C MET A 59 -7.52 -5.36 -16.30
N GLU A 60 -7.89 -4.24 -16.88
CA GLU A 60 -8.92 -4.21 -17.93
C GLU A 60 -8.53 -5.03 -19.15
N ALA A 61 -7.24 -5.01 -19.51
CA ALA A 61 -6.70 -5.77 -20.63
C ALA A 61 -6.37 -7.21 -20.26
N GLU A 62 -6.59 -7.59 -19.01
CA GLU A 62 -6.21 -8.91 -18.48
C GLU A 62 -4.71 -9.19 -18.61
N ASN A 63 -3.92 -8.12 -18.59
CA ASN A 63 -2.47 -8.23 -18.65
C ASN A 63 -1.89 -8.30 -17.23
N PHE A 64 -1.97 -9.48 -16.63
CA PHE A 64 -1.58 -9.67 -15.23
C PHE A 64 -0.08 -9.49 -15.01
N ALA A 65 0.73 -9.81 -16.02
CA ALA A 65 2.17 -9.59 -15.93
C ALA A 65 2.50 -8.10 -15.78
N ALA A 66 1.82 -7.23 -16.53
CA ALA A 66 2.01 -5.79 -16.42
C ALA A 66 1.53 -5.27 -15.07
N ALA A 67 0.40 -5.79 -14.57
CA ALA A 67 -0.13 -5.41 -13.26
C ALA A 67 0.86 -5.81 -12.15
N MET A 68 1.40 -7.02 -12.21
CA MET A 68 2.39 -7.49 -11.23
C MET A 68 3.68 -6.69 -11.29
N SER A 69 4.12 -6.30 -12.49
CA SER A 69 5.30 -5.44 -12.66
C SER A 69 5.11 -4.08 -12.01
N ALA A 70 3.94 -3.47 -12.20
CA ALA A 70 3.60 -2.19 -11.59
C ALA A 70 3.58 -2.31 -10.08
N LEU A 71 3.00 -3.40 -9.56
CA LEU A 71 2.94 -3.67 -8.14
C LEU A 71 4.34 -3.87 -7.55
N ALA A 72 5.21 -4.58 -8.25
CA ALA A 72 6.58 -4.83 -7.82
C ALA A 72 7.38 -3.54 -7.68
N GLY A 73 7.04 -2.51 -8.45
CA GLY A 73 7.66 -1.20 -8.34
C GLY A 73 7.40 -0.49 -7.03
N LEU A 74 6.43 -0.96 -6.24
CA LEU A 74 6.14 -0.39 -4.92
C LEU A 74 7.07 -0.90 -3.83
N ARG A 75 7.81 -1.95 -4.06
CA ARG A 75 8.67 -2.55 -3.03
C ARG A 75 9.65 -1.57 -2.41
N THR A 76 10.43 -0.87 -3.22
CA THR A 76 11.44 0.07 -2.73
C THR A 76 10.83 1.22 -1.93
N PRO A 77 9.78 1.91 -2.44
CA PRO A 77 9.17 2.98 -1.64
C PRO A 77 8.46 2.46 -0.39
N ILE A 78 7.89 1.25 -0.40
CA ILE A 78 7.30 0.66 0.80
C ILE A 78 8.39 0.40 1.85
N ASP A 79 9.50 -0.21 1.46
CA ASP A 79 10.61 -0.49 2.38
C ASP A 79 11.19 0.80 2.96
N ALA A 80 11.39 1.82 2.13
CA ALA A 80 11.89 3.11 2.57
C ALA A 80 10.92 3.77 3.57
N PHE A 81 9.63 3.65 3.33
CA PHE A 81 8.60 4.16 4.23
C PHE A 81 8.71 3.51 5.61
N PHE A 82 8.79 2.17 5.66
CA PHE A 82 8.87 1.47 6.93
C PHE A 82 10.19 1.73 7.68
N GLU A 83 11.28 1.99 6.97
CA GLU A 83 12.55 2.31 7.60
C GLU A 83 12.59 3.71 8.19
N ALA A 84 12.00 4.68 7.50
CA ALA A 84 12.14 6.10 7.84
C ALA A 84 10.95 6.65 8.62
N VAL A 85 9.78 6.03 8.52
CA VAL A 85 8.53 6.58 9.06
C VAL A 85 7.99 5.69 10.17
N GLN A 86 7.68 6.31 11.31
CA GLN A 86 7.03 5.64 12.41
C GLN A 86 5.52 5.77 12.23
N VAL A 87 4.85 4.65 11.93
CA VAL A 87 3.40 4.65 11.66
C VAL A 87 2.64 5.10 12.91
N ASN A 88 3.02 4.58 14.09
CA ASN A 88 2.39 4.95 15.35
C ASN A 88 3.00 6.22 15.92
N ASP A 89 2.82 7.32 15.21
CA ASP A 89 3.29 8.63 15.63
C ASP A 89 2.43 9.18 16.77
N ASP A 90 2.99 10.08 17.58
CA ASP A 90 2.27 10.73 18.68
C ASP A 90 1.16 11.65 18.18
N SER A 91 1.27 12.17 16.96
CA SER A 91 0.23 13.00 16.36
C SER A 91 -0.90 12.10 15.83
N PRO A 92 -2.13 12.21 16.38
CA PRO A 92 -3.25 11.39 15.89
C PRO A 92 -3.56 11.60 14.42
N ILE A 93 -3.38 12.82 13.93
CA ILE A 93 -3.64 13.16 12.52
C ILE A 93 -2.64 12.45 11.60
N LEU A 94 -1.34 12.53 11.92
CA LEU A 94 -0.30 11.88 11.13
C LEU A 94 -0.43 10.36 11.19
N ARG A 95 -0.71 9.83 12.38
CA ARG A 95 -0.90 8.40 12.57
C ARG A 95 -2.05 7.88 11.71
N ARG A 96 -3.18 8.56 11.75
CA ARG A 96 -4.36 8.20 10.96
C ARG A 96 -4.05 8.22 9.47
N ASN A 97 -3.37 9.27 9.01
CA ASN A 97 -3.01 9.38 7.60
C ASN A 97 -2.08 8.25 7.15
N ARG A 98 -1.11 7.89 7.99
CA ARG A 98 -0.18 6.79 7.72
C ARG A 98 -0.89 5.45 7.69
N LEU A 99 -1.85 5.22 8.59
CA LEU A 99 -2.66 4.00 8.58
C LEU A 99 -3.56 3.93 7.34
N ASN A 100 -4.14 5.03 6.93
CA ASN A 100 -4.91 5.08 5.69
C ASN A 100 -4.03 4.79 4.48
N LEU A 101 -2.77 5.22 4.52
CA LEU A 101 -1.79 4.93 3.48
C LEU A 101 -1.48 3.43 3.41
N LEU A 102 -1.36 2.78 4.57
CA LEU A 102 -1.19 1.31 4.63
C LEU A 102 -2.40 0.59 4.03
N HIS A 103 -3.61 1.10 4.26
CA HIS A 103 -4.81 0.55 3.65
C HIS A 103 -4.74 0.65 2.12
N ARG A 104 -4.27 1.77 1.60
CA ARG A 104 -4.13 1.97 0.16
C ARG A 104 -3.14 0.95 -0.45
N ILE A 105 -2.03 0.70 0.25
CA ILE A 105 -1.05 -0.32 -0.15
C ILE A 105 -1.72 -1.69 -0.21
N SER A 106 -2.44 -2.05 0.86
CA SER A 106 -3.11 -3.34 0.96
C SER A 106 -4.17 -3.51 -0.12
N ALA A 107 -4.95 -2.48 -0.39
CA ALA A 107 -5.99 -2.51 -1.41
C ALA A 107 -5.41 -2.75 -2.81
N ALA A 108 -4.31 -2.07 -3.14
CA ALA A 108 -3.65 -2.25 -4.43
C ALA A 108 -3.12 -3.68 -4.60
N CYS A 109 -2.50 -4.20 -3.56
CA CYS A 109 -1.95 -5.57 -3.59
C CYS A 109 -3.05 -6.62 -3.69
N LEU A 110 -4.13 -6.45 -2.92
CA LEU A 110 -5.24 -7.40 -2.93
C LEU A 110 -5.98 -7.42 -4.27
N ALA A 111 -6.13 -6.27 -4.91
CA ALA A 111 -6.80 -6.19 -6.20
C ALA A 111 -6.08 -7.05 -7.25
N VAL A 112 -4.75 -6.98 -7.29
CA VAL A 112 -3.96 -7.77 -8.23
C VAL A 112 -3.94 -9.24 -7.80
N ALA A 113 -3.76 -9.52 -6.52
CA ALA A 113 -3.68 -10.88 -6.00
C ALA A 113 -4.98 -11.66 -6.25
N ASP A 114 -6.13 -11.02 -6.06
CA ASP A 114 -7.42 -11.69 -6.29
C ASP A 114 -7.61 -12.11 -7.74
N LEU A 115 -7.20 -11.27 -8.68
CA LEU A 115 -7.35 -11.60 -10.09
C LEU A 115 -6.37 -12.68 -10.54
N THR A 116 -5.14 -12.66 -10.05
CA THR A 116 -4.18 -13.72 -10.36
C THR A 116 -4.58 -15.04 -9.73
N ARG A 117 -5.25 -15.02 -8.59
CA ARG A 117 -5.81 -16.22 -7.95
C ARG A 117 -6.89 -16.86 -8.79
N ILE A 118 -7.79 -16.06 -9.34
CA ILE A 118 -8.87 -16.55 -10.21
C ILE A 118 -8.28 -17.20 -11.44
N GLU A 119 -7.26 -16.60 -12.04
CA GLU A 119 -6.58 -17.17 -13.21
C GLU A 119 -5.87 -18.48 -12.89
N ALA A 120 -5.26 -18.57 -11.69
CA ALA A 120 -4.50 -19.75 -11.29
C ALA A 120 -5.39 -20.95 -10.97
N SER A 121 -6.63 -20.69 -10.63
CA SER A 121 -7.59 -21.76 -10.34
C SER A 121 -8.48 -22.04 -11.52
#